data_b0e33dbe9c4a5e8afebd4d79f908d72c
#
_entry.id   b0e33dbe9c4a5e8afebd4d79f908d72c
#
_cell.length_a   1.000
_cell.length_b   1.000
_cell.length_c   1.000
_cell.angle_alpha   90.00
_cell.angle_beta   90.00
_cell.angle_gamma   90.00
#
_symmetry.space_group_name_H-M   'P 1'
#
loop_
_entity.id
_entity.type
_entity.pdbx_description
1 polymer ?
#
loop_
_entity_poly.entity_id
_entity_poly.type
_entity_poly.pdbx_seq_one_letter_code
_entity_poly.pdbx_strand_id
1 'polypeptide(L)'
;MSFLTKTNKTKKGKTESHLRWWVTLVLALALAIGTWNPLGHHFVHYITQQDVFSGFTPFAILIMLGLWILAFKSILQSIGFTGAIATILIILAFIWGLNQYGLLDFSNATQMGWTGTISVGIIIWIGINASIIWKTLTGVYATDVVEAE
;
A
#
# COMPACT_ATOMS: atom_id res chain seq x y z
N MET A 1 10.46 23.33 6.70
CA MET A 1 9.46 22.22 6.60
C MET A 1 9.97 21.25 5.56
N SER A 2 10.10 19.96 5.90
CA SER A 2 10.49 18.95 4.91
C SER A 2 9.36 18.75 3.90
N PHE A 3 9.70 18.69 2.60
CA PHE A 3 8.74 18.44 1.52
C PHE A 3 8.03 17.07 1.67
N LEU A 4 8.73 16.09 2.25
CA LEU A 4 8.28 14.71 2.35
C LEU A 4 7.50 14.39 3.64
N THR A 5 7.69 15.18 4.69
CA THR A 5 7.13 14.91 6.02
C THR A 5 6.23 16.03 6.51
N LYS A 6 5.19 15.66 7.24
CA LYS A 6 4.32 16.57 7.99
C LYS A 6 4.58 16.36 9.48
N THR A 7 4.85 17.44 10.20
CA THR A 7 5.14 17.41 11.63
C THR A 7 3.91 17.90 12.39
N ASN A 8 3.40 17.10 13.31
CA ASN A 8 2.32 17.46 14.21
C ASN A 8 2.85 17.51 15.65
N LYS A 9 2.48 18.53 16.41
CA LYS A 9 2.76 18.61 17.84
C LYS A 9 1.61 17.96 18.60
N THR A 10 1.91 16.95 19.41
CA THR A 10 0.95 16.32 20.32
C THR A 10 0.73 17.23 21.52
N LYS A 11 -0.43 17.13 22.21
CA LYS A 11 -0.76 17.93 23.42
C LYS A 11 0.32 17.83 24.53
N LYS A 12 1.10 16.74 24.56
CA LYS A 12 2.25 16.55 25.49
C LYS A 12 3.58 17.14 24.97
N GLY A 13 3.55 17.99 23.93
CA GLY A 13 4.78 18.62 23.40
C GLY A 13 5.69 17.70 22.58
N LYS A 14 5.33 16.44 22.41
CA LYS A 14 6.08 15.49 21.58
C LYS A 14 5.84 15.77 20.10
N THR A 15 6.90 15.88 19.34
CA THR A 15 6.83 16.12 17.90
C THR A 15 6.79 14.79 17.16
N GLU A 16 5.69 14.49 16.48
CA GLU A 16 5.56 13.32 15.63
C GLU A 16 5.65 13.74 14.16
N SER A 17 6.51 13.08 13.41
CA SER A 17 6.72 13.30 12.00
C SER A 17 6.14 12.13 11.21
N HIS A 18 5.20 12.40 10.31
CA HIS A 18 4.58 11.41 9.44
C HIS A 18 4.89 11.73 7.97
N LEU A 19 5.04 10.70 7.15
CA LEU A 19 5.12 10.87 5.71
C LEU A 19 3.80 11.49 5.18
N ARG A 20 3.91 12.35 4.19
CA ARG A 20 2.72 12.93 3.54
C ARG A 20 1.97 11.84 2.79
N TRP A 21 0.65 11.94 2.74
CA TRP A 21 -0.22 10.95 2.09
C TRP A 21 0.14 10.63 0.64
N TRP A 22 0.60 11.62 -0.12
CA TRP A 22 1.01 11.42 -1.51
C TRP A 22 2.35 10.66 -1.62
N VAL A 23 3.26 10.83 -0.64
CA VAL A 23 4.53 10.09 -0.60
C VAL A 23 4.25 8.61 -0.36
N THR A 24 3.36 8.31 0.59
CA THR A 24 2.93 6.92 0.84
C THR A 24 2.20 6.31 -0.34
N LEU A 25 1.42 7.10 -1.11
CA LEU A 25 0.80 6.65 -2.35
C LEU A 25 1.84 6.28 -3.41
N VAL A 26 2.81 7.16 -3.64
CA VAL A 26 3.89 6.90 -4.62
C VAL A 26 4.69 5.66 -4.23
N LEU A 27 5.04 5.51 -2.95
CA LEU A 27 5.78 4.34 -2.46
C LEU A 27 4.96 3.05 -2.60
N ALA A 28 3.67 3.08 -2.28
CA ALA A 28 2.78 1.93 -2.42
C ALA A 28 2.62 1.50 -3.89
N LEU A 29 2.41 2.46 -4.79
CA LEU A 29 2.34 2.19 -6.22
C LEU A 29 3.69 1.71 -6.78
N ALA A 30 4.81 2.29 -6.35
CA ALA A 30 6.15 1.86 -6.76
C ALA A 30 6.43 0.42 -6.33
N LEU A 31 6.02 0.02 -5.10
CA LEU A 31 6.15 -1.36 -4.64
C LEU A 31 5.30 -2.32 -5.48
N ALA A 32 4.03 -1.99 -5.74
CA ALA A 32 3.13 -2.83 -6.52
C ALA A 32 3.62 -2.98 -7.98
N ILE A 33 3.89 -1.86 -8.67
CA ILE A 33 4.34 -1.83 -10.07
C ILE A 33 5.74 -2.45 -10.21
N GLY A 34 6.64 -2.19 -9.27
CA GLY A 34 7.98 -2.78 -9.25
C GLY A 34 7.95 -4.28 -9.03
N THR A 35 6.98 -4.79 -8.26
CA THR A 35 6.81 -6.23 -8.05
C THR A 35 6.29 -6.92 -9.31
N TRP A 36 5.21 -6.38 -9.88
CA TRP A 36 4.60 -6.92 -11.09
C TRP A 36 3.89 -5.82 -11.90
N ASN A 37 4.03 -5.87 -13.21
CA ASN A 37 3.27 -5.03 -14.16
C ASN A 37 3.18 -5.74 -15.51
N PRO A 38 2.19 -5.41 -16.36
CA PRO A 38 2.00 -6.07 -17.65
C PRO A 38 3.04 -5.71 -18.72
N LEU A 39 3.97 -4.77 -18.47
CA LEU A 39 5.03 -4.40 -19.41
C LEU A 39 6.23 -5.37 -19.38
N GLY A 40 6.29 -6.28 -18.42
CA GLY A 40 7.38 -7.24 -18.29
C GLY A 40 8.67 -6.70 -17.65
N HIS A 41 8.74 -5.41 -17.32
CA HIS A 41 9.88 -4.80 -16.62
C HIS A 41 9.60 -4.68 -15.13
N HIS A 42 9.67 -5.82 -14.41
CA HIS A 42 9.34 -5.89 -13.00
C HIS A 42 10.14 -6.99 -12.29
N PHE A 43 10.12 -6.96 -10.94
CA PHE A 43 10.91 -7.86 -10.10
C PHE A 43 10.65 -9.35 -10.39
N VAL A 44 9.37 -9.76 -10.52
CA VAL A 44 9.03 -11.17 -10.81
C VAL A 44 9.64 -11.63 -12.13
N HIS A 45 9.61 -10.79 -13.16
CA HIS A 45 10.24 -11.10 -14.45
C HIS A 45 11.76 -11.22 -14.29
N TYR A 46 12.39 -10.29 -13.56
CA TYR A 46 13.82 -10.33 -13.29
C TYR A 46 14.25 -11.65 -12.62
N ILE A 47 13.59 -12.07 -11.53
CA ILE A 47 13.97 -13.30 -10.80
C ILE A 47 13.67 -14.58 -11.56
N THR A 48 12.72 -14.58 -12.50
CA THR A 48 12.41 -15.76 -13.34
C THR A 48 13.42 -15.98 -14.45
N GLN A 49 14.17 -14.95 -14.81
CA GLN A 49 15.21 -15.02 -15.85
C GLN A 49 16.63 -15.17 -15.32
N GLN A 50 16.84 -14.99 -14.03
CA GLN A 50 18.14 -15.06 -13.39
C GLN A 50 18.26 -16.31 -12.53
N ASP A 51 19.48 -16.80 -12.38
CA ASP A 51 19.76 -17.78 -11.33
C ASP A 51 19.63 -17.12 -9.97
N VAL A 52 18.83 -17.73 -9.09
CA VAL A 52 18.50 -17.21 -7.75
C VAL A 52 19.76 -16.92 -6.92
N PHE A 53 20.81 -17.67 -7.11
CA PHE A 53 22.09 -17.51 -6.38
C PHE A 53 23.16 -16.75 -7.16
N SER A 54 22.81 -16.12 -8.30
CA SER A 54 23.76 -15.37 -9.12
C SER A 54 23.75 -13.88 -8.79
N GLY A 55 24.92 -13.28 -8.69
CA GLY A 55 25.12 -11.84 -8.56
C GLY A 55 24.37 -11.19 -7.41
N PHE A 56 23.58 -10.15 -7.69
CA PHE A 56 22.77 -9.41 -6.71
C PHE A 56 21.35 -9.95 -6.53
N THR A 57 20.99 -11.05 -7.18
CA THR A 57 19.64 -11.63 -7.12
C THR A 57 19.20 -11.97 -5.69
N PRO A 58 20.01 -12.63 -4.84
CA PRO A 58 19.63 -12.90 -3.45
C PRO A 58 19.35 -11.62 -2.65
N PHE A 59 20.16 -10.59 -2.85
CA PHE A 59 19.98 -9.28 -2.20
C PHE A 59 18.68 -8.61 -2.63
N ALA A 60 18.36 -8.60 -3.93
CA ALA A 60 17.12 -8.05 -4.48
C ALA A 60 15.89 -8.80 -3.92
N ILE A 61 15.96 -10.13 -3.81
CA ILE A 61 14.90 -10.96 -3.21
C ILE A 61 14.68 -10.57 -1.74
N LEU A 62 15.72 -10.46 -0.94
CA LEU A 62 15.61 -10.12 0.46
C LEU A 62 15.04 -8.72 0.68
N ILE A 63 15.45 -7.73 -0.12
CA ILE A 63 14.89 -6.38 -0.08
C ILE A 63 13.40 -6.42 -0.42
N MET A 64 13.02 -7.08 -1.51
CA MET A 64 11.62 -7.15 -1.94
C MET A 64 10.75 -7.83 -0.88
N LEU A 65 11.21 -8.95 -0.31
CA LEU A 65 10.53 -9.62 0.80
C LEU A 65 10.40 -8.71 2.02
N GLY A 66 11.45 -7.99 2.38
CA GLY A 66 11.42 -7.03 3.49
C GLY A 66 10.38 -5.93 3.28
N LEU A 67 10.32 -5.35 2.08
CA LEU A 67 9.33 -4.32 1.73
C LEU A 67 7.90 -4.86 1.81
N TRP A 68 7.65 -6.08 1.34
CA TRP A 68 6.33 -6.72 1.45
C TRP A 68 5.96 -7.03 2.90
N ILE A 69 6.88 -7.55 3.70
CA ILE A 69 6.64 -7.79 5.14
C ILE A 69 6.27 -6.49 5.85
N LEU A 70 6.99 -5.39 5.58
CA LEU A 70 6.68 -4.07 6.14
C LEU A 70 5.31 -3.56 5.69
N ALA A 71 4.96 -3.72 4.40
CA ALA A 71 3.66 -3.34 3.87
C ALA A 71 2.52 -4.12 4.55
N PHE A 72 2.61 -5.45 4.62
CA PHE A 72 1.62 -6.30 5.29
C PHE A 72 1.48 -5.96 6.78
N LYS A 73 2.60 -5.83 7.48
CA LYS A 73 2.58 -5.44 8.89
C LYS A 73 1.88 -4.10 9.08
N SER A 74 2.18 -3.11 8.25
CA SER A 74 1.56 -1.78 8.31
C SER A 74 0.05 -1.84 8.07
N ILE A 75 -0.40 -2.61 7.07
CA ILE A 75 -1.82 -2.81 6.79
C ILE A 75 -2.53 -3.43 7.99
N LEU A 76 -2.02 -4.55 8.51
CA LEU A 76 -2.64 -5.28 9.61
C LEU A 76 -2.66 -4.47 10.91
N GLN A 77 -1.63 -3.67 11.17
CA GLN A 77 -1.59 -2.80 12.34
C GLN A 77 -2.53 -1.59 12.22
N SER A 78 -2.78 -1.10 11.01
CA SER A 78 -3.60 0.09 10.79
C SER A 78 -5.10 -0.21 10.74
N ILE A 79 -5.52 -1.21 9.97
CA ILE A 79 -6.94 -1.55 9.74
C ILE A 79 -7.34 -2.92 10.26
N GLY A 80 -6.36 -3.71 10.69
CA GLY A 80 -6.59 -5.08 11.10
C GLY A 80 -6.98 -6.01 9.95
N PHE A 81 -7.15 -7.29 10.26
CA PHE A 81 -7.49 -8.31 9.25
C PHE A 81 -8.87 -8.08 8.63
N THR A 82 -9.88 -7.76 9.45
CA THR A 82 -11.25 -7.50 8.98
C THR A 82 -11.31 -6.27 8.07
N GLY A 83 -10.61 -5.19 8.43
CA GLY A 83 -10.53 -3.99 7.61
C GLY A 83 -9.82 -4.23 6.28
N ALA A 84 -8.78 -5.06 6.27
CA ALA A 84 -8.09 -5.45 5.03
C ALA A 84 -9.03 -6.20 4.09
N ILE A 85 -9.80 -7.19 4.58
CA ILE A 85 -10.81 -7.91 3.79
C ILE A 85 -11.87 -6.95 3.25
N ALA A 86 -12.41 -6.07 4.09
CA ALA A 86 -13.42 -5.11 3.66
C ALA A 86 -12.89 -4.19 2.55
N THR A 87 -11.64 -3.71 2.66
CA THR A 87 -11.00 -2.90 1.64
C THR A 87 -10.87 -3.64 0.31
N ILE A 88 -10.45 -4.91 0.34
CA ILE A 88 -10.35 -5.76 -0.86
C ILE A 88 -11.72 -5.92 -1.52
N LEU A 89 -12.77 -6.23 -0.74
CA LEU A 89 -14.13 -6.40 -1.26
C LEU A 89 -14.67 -5.13 -1.92
N ILE A 90 -14.42 -3.96 -1.31
CA ILE A 90 -14.83 -2.66 -1.88
C ILE A 90 -14.12 -2.42 -3.22
N ILE A 91 -12.83 -2.70 -3.32
CA ILE A 91 -12.07 -2.52 -4.55
C ILE A 91 -12.55 -3.49 -5.63
N LEU A 92 -12.82 -4.76 -5.29
CA LEU A 92 -13.37 -5.73 -6.23
C LEU A 92 -14.77 -5.32 -6.73
N ALA A 93 -15.62 -4.83 -5.85
CA ALA A 93 -16.94 -4.31 -6.23
C ALA A 93 -16.82 -3.09 -7.15
N PHE A 94 -15.86 -2.20 -6.90
CA PHE A 94 -15.57 -1.05 -7.76
C PHE A 94 -15.10 -1.48 -9.16
N ILE A 95 -14.16 -2.44 -9.24
CA ILE A 95 -13.68 -3.01 -10.51
C ILE A 95 -14.82 -3.67 -11.29
N TRP A 96 -15.68 -4.42 -10.60
CA TRP A 96 -16.88 -4.99 -11.19
C TRP A 96 -17.79 -3.91 -11.78
N GLY A 97 -18.03 -2.82 -11.04
CA GLY A 97 -18.81 -1.67 -11.51
C GLY A 97 -18.22 -1.05 -12.77
N LEU A 98 -16.91 -0.83 -12.82
CA LEU A 98 -16.23 -0.30 -14.01
C LEU A 98 -16.44 -1.18 -15.24
N ASN A 99 -16.43 -2.50 -15.08
CA ASN A 99 -16.72 -3.41 -16.17
C ASN A 99 -18.17 -3.31 -16.64
N GLN A 100 -19.14 -3.20 -15.72
CA GLN A 100 -20.56 -3.06 -16.07
C GLN A 100 -20.87 -1.79 -16.87
N TYR A 101 -20.11 -0.72 -16.63
CA TYR A 101 -20.23 0.54 -17.40
C TYR A 101 -19.36 0.56 -18.68
N GLY A 102 -18.70 -0.55 -19.02
CA GLY A 102 -17.85 -0.65 -20.21
C GLY A 102 -16.54 0.16 -20.13
N LEU A 103 -16.17 0.63 -18.93
CA LEU A 103 -14.92 1.37 -18.70
C LEU A 103 -13.72 0.44 -18.54
N LEU A 104 -13.97 -0.85 -18.26
CA LEU A 104 -12.96 -1.88 -18.10
C LEU A 104 -13.41 -3.15 -18.81
N ASP A 105 -12.52 -3.73 -19.62
CA ASP A 105 -12.76 -4.99 -20.30
C ASP A 105 -12.00 -6.13 -19.61
N PHE A 106 -12.75 -7.07 -19.01
CA PHE A 106 -12.18 -8.24 -18.34
C PHE A 106 -11.49 -9.23 -19.31
N SER A 107 -11.80 -9.18 -20.60
CA SER A 107 -11.13 -10.00 -21.60
C SER A 107 -9.76 -9.42 -22.02
N ASN A 108 -9.50 -8.16 -21.72
CA ASN A 108 -8.24 -7.49 -22.04
C ASN A 108 -7.20 -7.73 -20.94
N ALA A 109 -6.27 -8.66 -21.18
CA ALA A 109 -5.25 -9.03 -20.20
C ALA A 109 -4.37 -7.86 -19.75
N THR A 110 -4.07 -6.90 -20.61
CA THR A 110 -3.25 -5.74 -20.26
C THR A 110 -4.02 -4.78 -19.36
N GLN A 111 -5.30 -4.51 -19.65
CA GLN A 111 -6.14 -3.69 -18.78
C GLN A 111 -6.32 -4.34 -17.40
N MET A 112 -6.61 -5.64 -17.38
CA MET A 112 -6.74 -6.38 -16.12
C MET A 112 -5.43 -6.41 -15.33
N GLY A 113 -4.31 -6.56 -16.01
CA GLY A 113 -2.99 -6.50 -15.39
C GLY A 113 -2.74 -5.17 -14.70
N TRP A 114 -2.96 -4.05 -15.38
CA TRP A 114 -2.81 -2.72 -14.79
C TRP A 114 -3.81 -2.47 -13.66
N THR A 115 -5.06 -2.86 -13.85
CA THR A 115 -6.10 -2.73 -12.82
C THR A 115 -5.72 -3.49 -11.55
N GLY A 116 -5.25 -4.73 -11.67
CA GLY A 116 -4.79 -5.53 -10.53
C GLY A 116 -3.60 -4.88 -9.83
N THR A 117 -2.57 -4.47 -10.57
CA THR A 117 -1.36 -3.85 -10.00
C THR A 117 -1.68 -2.55 -9.27
N ILE A 118 -2.47 -1.66 -9.89
CA ILE A 118 -2.86 -0.38 -9.28
C ILE A 118 -3.73 -0.63 -8.05
N SER A 119 -4.65 -1.60 -8.11
CA SER A 119 -5.51 -1.97 -6.97
C SER A 119 -4.70 -2.44 -5.77
N VAL A 120 -3.67 -3.26 -5.98
CA VAL A 120 -2.74 -3.67 -4.92
C VAL A 120 -2.04 -2.46 -4.32
N GLY A 121 -1.53 -1.53 -5.14
CA GLY A 121 -0.93 -0.28 -4.67
C GLY A 121 -1.89 0.57 -3.84
N ILE A 122 -3.16 0.68 -4.25
CA ILE A 122 -4.20 1.40 -3.51
C ILE A 122 -4.52 0.70 -2.19
N ILE A 123 -4.61 -0.63 -2.14
CA ILE A 123 -4.83 -1.40 -0.90
C ILE A 123 -3.70 -1.13 0.10
N ILE A 124 -2.44 -1.17 -0.36
CA ILE A 124 -1.29 -0.86 0.48
C ILE A 124 -1.37 0.57 1.01
N TRP A 125 -1.68 1.54 0.14
CA TRP A 125 -1.79 2.94 0.50
C TRP A 125 -2.91 3.20 1.52
N ILE A 126 -4.12 2.64 1.30
CA ILE A 126 -5.23 2.72 2.25
C ILE A 126 -4.79 2.08 3.58
N GLY A 127 -4.18 0.89 3.56
CA GLY A 127 -3.71 0.22 4.73
C GLY A 127 -2.75 1.06 5.57
N ILE A 128 -1.77 1.70 4.93
CA ILE A 128 -0.80 2.56 5.62
C ILE A 128 -1.46 3.83 6.20
N ASN A 129 -2.45 4.40 5.51
CA ASN A 129 -3.05 5.69 5.87
C ASN A 129 -4.41 5.55 6.58
N ALA A 130 -4.95 4.36 6.77
CA ALA A 130 -6.31 4.13 7.26
C ALA A 130 -6.59 4.80 8.60
N SER A 131 -5.63 4.79 9.53
CA SER A 131 -5.78 5.46 10.82
C SER A 131 -5.92 6.98 10.67
N ILE A 132 -5.23 7.58 9.70
CA ILE A 132 -5.31 9.02 9.41
C ILE A 132 -6.64 9.32 8.72
N ILE A 133 -7.03 8.51 7.74
CA ILE A 133 -8.29 8.63 7.01
C ILE A 133 -9.46 8.52 7.99
N TRP A 134 -9.44 7.52 8.87
CA TRP A 134 -10.48 7.32 9.88
C TRP A 134 -10.62 8.52 10.83
N LYS A 135 -9.50 9.00 11.38
CA LYS A 135 -9.47 10.20 12.22
C LYS A 135 -10.05 11.43 11.53
N THR A 136 -9.76 11.58 10.25
CA THR A 136 -10.25 12.73 9.45
C THR A 136 -11.75 12.63 9.17
N LEU A 137 -12.26 11.42 8.92
CA LEU A 137 -13.68 11.20 8.60
C LEU A 137 -14.58 11.24 9.83
N THR A 138 -14.13 10.66 10.95
CA THR A 138 -14.95 10.51 12.15
C THR A 138 -14.73 11.62 13.20
N GLY A 139 -13.66 12.41 13.06
CA GLY A 139 -13.26 13.38 14.08
C GLY A 139 -12.82 12.74 15.41
N VAL A 140 -12.85 11.41 15.50
CA VAL A 140 -12.47 10.68 16.71
C VAL A 140 -10.96 10.51 16.72
N TYR A 141 -10.29 11.28 17.57
CA TYR A 141 -8.90 11.03 17.91
C TYR A 141 -8.89 9.93 18.97
N ALA A 142 -8.13 8.87 18.72
CA ALA A 142 -7.89 7.87 19.77
C ALA A 142 -7.34 8.63 21.01
N THR A 143 -8.09 8.60 22.09
CA THR A 143 -7.60 9.07 23.38
C THR A 143 -6.39 8.24 23.72
N ASP A 144 -5.24 8.91 23.94
CA ASP A 144 -4.07 8.25 24.48
C ASP A 144 -4.50 7.40 25.66
N VAL A 145 -4.14 6.11 25.63
CA VAL A 145 -4.30 5.24 26.79
C VAL A 145 -3.59 5.96 27.92
N VAL A 146 -4.36 6.41 28.90
CA VAL A 146 -3.82 6.93 30.14
C VAL A 146 -3.21 5.71 30.80
N GLU A 147 -1.89 5.60 30.75
CA GLU A 147 -1.20 4.68 31.63
C GLU A 147 -1.55 5.12 33.05
N ALA A 148 -2.39 4.33 33.71
CA ALA A 148 -2.63 4.45 35.13
C ALA A 148 -1.29 4.10 35.83
N GLU A 149 -0.74 5.08 36.54
CA GLU A 149 0.34 4.86 37.50
C GLU A 149 -0.08 3.85 38.57
#